data_843177f14c3583d98fdd122c873586e8
#
_entry.id   843177f14c3583d98fdd122c873586e8
#
_cell.length_a   1.000
_cell.length_b   1.000
_cell.length_c   1.000
_cell.angle_alpha   90.00
_cell.angle_beta   90.00
_cell.angle_gamma   90.00
#
_symmetry.space_group_name_H-M   'P 1'
#
loop_
_entity.id
_entity.type
_entity.pdbx_description
1 polymer ?
#
loop_
_entity_poly.entity_id
_entity_poly.type
_entity_poly.pdbx_seq_one_letter_code
_entity_poly.pdbx_strand_id
1 'polypeptide(L)'
;MVTNKKAAKAAGKFKLSPKDFVHLHTHTHYSVLDGLQKIPDLLDRIKELGMSSVALTDHGTMSGAIEFYKGCLERDLKPIIGLETYVDNRKHTDKDPGKDRSRYHLILLAMNNQGYKNLMKLSTIANLQGFYFKPRIDHDLLQAYGDGLIVLSGCIGG
;
A
#
# COMPACT_ATOMS: atom_id res chain seq x y z
N MET A 1 -1.36 6.32 -49.34
CA MET A 1 -0.78 6.52 -47.99
C MET A 1 -1.39 7.77 -47.38
N VAL A 2 -2.42 7.64 -46.56
CA VAL A 2 -3.03 8.77 -45.86
C VAL A 2 -2.28 8.91 -44.51
N THR A 3 -1.42 9.89 -44.44
CA THR A 3 -0.62 10.18 -43.24
C THR A 3 -1.54 10.76 -42.16
N ASN A 4 -1.61 10.06 -41.06
CA ASN A 4 -2.44 10.34 -39.88
C ASN A 4 -1.89 11.59 -39.12
N LYS A 5 -2.01 12.79 -39.72
CA LYS A 5 -1.61 14.08 -39.11
C LYS A 5 -2.55 14.55 -37.98
N LYS A 6 -3.69 13.86 -37.73
CA LYS A 6 -4.64 14.24 -36.67
C LYS A 6 -4.30 13.71 -35.29
N ALA A 7 -3.49 12.65 -35.16
CA ALA A 7 -3.12 12.08 -33.85
C ALA A 7 -2.03 12.89 -33.11
N ALA A 8 -1.21 13.65 -33.84
CA ALA A 8 -0.13 14.46 -33.26
C ALA A 8 -0.55 15.78 -32.61
N LYS A 9 -1.81 16.19 -32.78
CA LYS A 9 -2.31 17.51 -32.30
C LYS A 9 -3.02 17.44 -30.94
N ALA A 10 -3.22 16.22 -30.39
CA ALA A 10 -3.87 16.01 -29.08
C ALA A 10 -2.87 15.78 -27.92
N ALA A 11 -1.57 15.78 -28.19
CA ALA A 11 -0.55 15.86 -27.15
C ALA A 11 -0.38 17.33 -26.71
N GLY A 12 -1.42 17.94 -26.18
CA GLY A 12 -1.28 19.12 -25.34
C GLY A 12 -0.23 18.78 -24.29
N LYS A 13 0.78 19.64 -24.10
CA LYS A 13 1.84 19.46 -23.10
C LYS A 13 1.17 19.27 -21.73
N PHE A 14 0.97 18.01 -21.33
CA PHE A 14 0.48 17.66 -20.01
C PHE A 14 1.63 18.00 -19.05
N LYS A 15 1.56 19.16 -18.43
CA LYS A 15 2.57 19.65 -17.50
C LYS A 15 2.18 19.13 -16.11
N LEU A 16 2.71 17.97 -15.73
CA LEU A 16 2.55 17.44 -14.38
C LEU A 16 3.19 18.40 -13.38
N SER A 17 2.48 18.67 -12.32
CA SER A 17 2.98 19.33 -11.11
C SER A 17 3.26 18.28 -10.02
N PRO A 18 4.05 18.59 -8.99
CA PRO A 18 4.23 17.66 -7.86
C PRO A 18 2.91 17.20 -7.21
N LYS A 19 1.87 18.02 -7.27
CA LYS A 19 0.53 17.69 -6.74
C LYS A 19 -0.20 16.59 -7.52
N ASP A 20 0.24 16.34 -8.76
CA ASP A 20 -0.37 15.33 -9.63
C ASP A 20 0.27 13.94 -9.43
N PHE A 21 1.26 13.84 -8.53
CA PHE A 21 1.95 12.59 -8.21
C PHE A 21 1.74 12.20 -6.75
N VAL A 22 1.52 10.91 -6.49
CA VAL A 22 1.33 10.35 -5.15
C VAL A 22 2.13 9.07 -5.03
N HIS A 23 2.95 8.95 -3.99
CA HIS A 23 3.55 7.68 -3.61
C HIS A 23 2.48 6.78 -2.98
N LEU A 24 2.13 5.69 -3.66
CA LEU A 24 1.11 4.73 -3.21
C LEU A 24 1.70 3.47 -2.56
N HIS A 25 3.02 3.32 -2.57
CA HIS A 25 3.76 2.23 -1.96
C HIS A 25 4.97 2.80 -1.22
N THR A 26 4.88 2.92 0.09
CA THR A 26 5.88 3.59 0.93
C THR A 26 6.03 2.86 2.25
N HIS A 27 7.29 2.59 2.65
CA HIS A 27 7.65 1.94 3.89
C HIS A 27 8.28 2.94 4.86
N THR A 28 7.96 2.79 6.13
CA THR A 28 8.54 3.58 7.22
C THR A 28 9.38 2.69 8.15
N HIS A 29 9.94 3.27 9.20
CA HIS A 29 10.68 2.54 10.23
C HIS A 29 9.85 1.44 10.95
N TYR A 30 8.53 1.40 10.74
CA TYR A 30 7.68 0.28 11.18
C TYR A 30 7.82 -0.97 10.30
N SER A 31 8.36 -0.82 9.08
CA SER A 31 8.84 -1.93 8.24
C SER A 31 10.23 -2.34 8.68
N VAL A 32 10.31 -3.01 9.84
CA VAL A 32 11.57 -3.43 10.48
C VAL A 32 12.40 -4.25 9.50
N LEU A 33 13.67 -3.90 9.34
CA LEU A 33 14.74 -4.42 8.50
C LEU A 33 15.03 -3.61 7.22
N ASP A 34 14.06 -2.99 6.58
CA ASP A 34 14.26 -2.28 5.31
C ASP A 34 13.65 -0.87 5.25
N GLY A 35 12.73 -0.54 6.16
CA GLY A 35 12.16 0.80 6.27
C GLY A 35 13.06 1.73 7.09
N LEU A 36 13.75 2.66 6.42
CA LEU A 36 14.69 3.58 7.09
C LEU A 36 14.01 4.86 7.58
N GLN A 37 13.06 5.39 6.82
CA GLN A 37 12.53 6.75 7.04
C GLN A 37 11.53 6.80 8.21
N LYS A 38 11.72 7.77 9.10
CA LYS A 38 10.74 8.07 10.14
C LYS A 38 9.54 8.81 9.55
N ILE A 39 8.37 8.63 10.15
CA ILE A 39 7.14 9.28 9.67
C ILE A 39 7.26 10.81 9.59
N PRO A 40 7.74 11.53 10.62
CA PRO A 40 7.90 12.99 10.51
C PRO A 40 8.78 13.42 9.35
N ASP A 41 9.95 12.78 9.18
CA ASP A 41 10.91 13.13 8.12
C ASP A 41 10.32 12.85 6.72
N LEU A 42 9.59 11.75 6.56
CA LEU A 42 8.85 11.44 5.34
C LEU A 42 7.85 12.55 5.00
N LEU A 43 7.02 12.93 5.96
CA LEU A 43 5.95 13.91 5.74
C LEU A 43 6.51 15.32 5.46
N ASP A 44 7.58 15.72 6.14
CA ASP A 44 8.27 16.98 5.86
C ASP A 44 8.83 16.96 4.43
N ARG A 45 9.43 15.84 4.02
CA ARG A 45 9.94 15.71 2.65
C ARG A 45 8.85 15.74 1.58
N ILE A 46 7.70 15.12 1.82
CA ILE A 46 6.54 15.18 0.91
C ILE A 46 6.07 16.63 0.73
N LYS A 47 6.01 17.39 1.83
CA LYS A 47 5.63 18.80 1.79
C LYS A 47 6.65 19.67 1.07
N GLU A 48 7.95 19.49 1.32
CA GLU A 48 9.04 20.18 0.62
C GLU A 48 8.99 19.95 -0.90
N LEU A 49 8.67 18.75 -1.33
CA LEU A 49 8.52 18.40 -2.74
C LEU A 49 7.23 18.97 -3.38
N GLY A 50 6.38 19.64 -2.60
CA GLY A 50 5.11 20.21 -3.08
C GLY A 50 4.02 19.18 -3.38
N MET A 51 4.16 17.94 -2.89
CA MET A 51 3.13 16.90 -2.98
C MET A 51 2.02 17.18 -1.96
N SER A 52 0.80 16.71 -2.24
CA SER A 52 -0.37 16.94 -1.39
C SER A 52 -0.85 15.68 -0.66
N SER A 53 -0.30 14.52 -0.98
CA SER A 53 -0.72 13.24 -0.42
C SER A 53 0.38 12.20 -0.50
N VAL A 54 0.29 11.18 0.36
CA VAL A 54 1.20 10.03 0.42
C VAL A 54 0.48 8.85 1.05
N ALA A 55 0.84 7.62 0.66
CA ALA A 55 0.36 6.42 1.31
C ALA A 55 1.35 5.91 2.35
N LEU A 56 0.83 5.24 3.38
CA LEU A 56 1.57 4.39 4.29
C LEU A 56 1.23 2.93 3.97
N THR A 57 2.22 2.10 3.66
CA THR A 57 2.03 0.70 3.26
C THR A 57 3.11 -0.20 3.84
N ASP A 58 3.31 -0.14 5.16
CA ASP A 58 4.33 -0.94 5.85
C ASP A 58 4.08 -2.45 5.72
N HIS A 59 5.14 -3.23 5.83
CA HIS A 59 5.14 -4.69 5.69
C HIS A 59 4.33 -5.39 6.78
N GLY A 60 3.17 -5.91 6.43
CA GLY A 60 2.33 -6.74 7.29
C GLY A 60 1.81 -6.08 8.56
N THR A 61 1.97 -4.76 8.70
CA THR A 61 1.61 -4.02 9.92
C THR A 61 0.92 -2.71 9.63
N MET A 62 0.06 -2.28 10.53
CA MET A 62 -0.57 -0.96 10.56
C MET A 62 -0.12 -0.14 11.79
N SER A 63 0.99 -0.52 12.42
CA SER A 63 1.44 0.09 13.68
C SER A 63 1.72 1.60 13.58
N GLY A 64 2.19 2.07 12.41
CA GLY A 64 2.43 3.49 12.14
C GLY A 64 1.19 4.29 11.74
N ALA A 65 0.02 3.66 11.54
CA ALA A 65 -1.13 4.31 10.90
C ALA A 65 -1.64 5.55 11.65
N ILE A 66 -1.69 5.52 12.98
CA ILE A 66 -2.20 6.65 13.78
C ILE A 66 -1.20 7.81 13.81
N GLU A 67 0.10 7.51 13.98
CA GLU A 67 1.16 8.52 13.92
C GLU A 67 1.17 9.20 12.54
N PHE A 68 1.13 8.40 11.48
CA PHE A 68 1.10 8.89 10.11
C PHE A 68 -0.14 9.75 9.83
N TYR A 69 -1.32 9.30 10.23
CA TYR A 69 -2.57 10.05 10.03
C TYR A 69 -2.52 11.42 10.70
N LYS A 70 -2.14 11.46 11.98
CA LYS A 70 -2.01 12.72 12.73
C LYS A 70 -0.97 13.63 12.12
N GLY A 71 0.22 13.09 11.82
CA GLY A 71 1.31 13.86 11.21
C GLY A 71 0.96 14.45 9.83
N CYS A 72 0.15 13.74 9.03
CA CYS A 72 -0.38 14.28 7.77
C CYS A 72 -1.31 15.47 8.01
N LEU A 73 -2.26 15.34 8.96
CA LEU A 73 -3.21 16.44 9.26
C LEU A 73 -2.48 17.69 9.75
N GLU A 74 -1.46 17.55 10.60
CA GLU A 74 -0.64 18.66 11.10
C GLU A 74 0.09 19.41 9.97
N ARG A 75 0.31 18.74 8.84
CA ARG A 75 1.03 19.28 7.67
C ARG A 75 0.13 19.66 6.50
N ASP A 76 -1.17 19.56 6.66
CA ASP A 76 -2.16 19.74 5.58
C ASP A 76 -1.89 18.80 4.39
N LEU A 77 -1.53 17.55 4.69
CA LEU A 77 -1.35 16.47 3.73
C LEU A 77 -2.53 15.50 3.82
N LYS A 78 -2.94 14.95 2.67
CA LYS A 78 -3.95 13.90 2.62
C LYS A 78 -3.32 12.54 2.93
N PRO A 79 -3.64 11.89 4.06
CA PRO A 79 -3.17 10.54 4.36
C PRO A 79 -3.91 9.50 3.52
N ILE A 80 -3.17 8.53 2.99
CA ILE A 80 -3.72 7.31 2.39
C ILE A 80 -3.25 6.15 3.25
N ILE A 81 -4.16 5.52 3.98
CA ILE A 81 -3.83 4.40 4.86
C ILE A 81 -3.87 3.10 4.05
N GLY A 82 -2.81 2.35 4.13
CA GLY A 82 -2.66 1.07 3.45
C GLY A 82 -1.86 0.05 4.23
N LEU A 83 -1.58 -1.05 3.57
CA LEU A 83 -0.85 -2.19 4.10
C LEU A 83 -0.20 -2.92 2.93
N GLU A 84 1.10 -3.23 3.01
CA GLU A 84 1.67 -4.26 2.17
C GLU A 84 1.42 -5.61 2.85
N THR A 85 0.53 -6.42 2.26
CA THR A 85 0.20 -7.74 2.77
C THR A 85 0.93 -8.83 2.00
N TYR A 86 1.15 -9.98 2.65
CA TYR A 86 1.67 -11.18 2.02
C TYR A 86 0.53 -12.14 1.71
N VAL A 87 0.45 -12.60 0.46
CA VAL A 87 -0.60 -13.49 -0.02
C VAL A 87 -0.01 -14.87 -0.28
N ASP A 88 -0.67 -15.89 0.26
CA ASP A 88 -0.38 -17.28 -0.02
C ASP A 88 -1.34 -17.81 -1.09
N ASN A 89 -0.84 -18.66 -1.98
CA ASN A 89 -1.67 -19.35 -3.00
C ASN A 89 -2.54 -20.47 -2.42
N ARG A 90 -2.23 -20.91 -1.20
CA ARG A 90 -2.99 -21.89 -0.42
C ARG A 90 -3.75 -21.20 0.70
N LYS A 91 -4.09 -21.92 1.76
CA LYS A 91 -4.71 -21.30 2.93
C LYS A 91 -3.67 -20.58 3.78
N HIS A 92 -4.00 -19.41 4.26
CA HIS A 92 -3.13 -18.63 5.14
C HIS A 92 -2.70 -19.40 6.40
N THR A 93 -3.46 -20.42 6.80
CA THR A 93 -3.17 -21.30 7.95
C THR A 93 -2.22 -22.43 7.63
N ASP A 94 -1.95 -22.73 6.34
CA ASP A 94 -1.06 -23.82 5.95
C ASP A 94 0.40 -23.47 6.28
N LYS A 95 1.19 -24.48 6.73
CA LYS A 95 2.57 -24.28 7.18
C LYS A 95 3.50 -25.42 6.71
N ASP A 96 3.36 -25.80 5.45
CA ASP A 96 4.22 -26.81 4.81
C ASP A 96 5.54 -26.16 4.38
N PRO A 97 6.71 -26.60 4.90
CA PRO A 97 8.00 -26.01 4.55
C PRO A 97 8.38 -26.10 3.08
N GLY A 98 7.82 -27.06 2.34
CA GLY A 98 8.09 -27.27 0.92
C GLY A 98 7.19 -26.44 0.00
N LYS A 99 6.03 -25.97 0.48
CA LYS A 99 5.00 -25.34 -0.35
C LYS A 99 4.70 -23.90 0.06
N ASP A 100 4.72 -23.58 1.35
CA ASP A 100 4.21 -22.32 1.88
C ASP A 100 5.32 -21.31 2.22
N ARG A 101 6.53 -21.50 1.65
CA ARG A 101 7.63 -20.52 1.74
C ARG A 101 7.52 -19.39 0.74
N SER A 102 7.01 -19.68 -0.46
CA SER A 102 6.79 -18.68 -1.51
C SER A 102 5.50 -17.92 -1.22
N ARG A 103 5.56 -16.61 -1.26
CA ARG A 103 4.45 -15.71 -1.06
C ARG A 103 4.62 -14.49 -1.94
N TYR A 104 3.52 -13.94 -2.34
CA TYR A 104 3.44 -12.72 -3.13
C TYR A 104 3.02 -11.57 -2.21
N HIS A 105 3.33 -10.35 -2.60
CA HIS A 105 2.87 -9.19 -1.86
C HIS A 105 1.86 -8.38 -2.68
N LEU A 106 0.86 -7.84 -2.01
CA LEU A 106 -0.10 -6.91 -2.56
C LEU A 106 -0.14 -5.66 -1.71
N ILE A 107 -0.35 -4.52 -2.37
CA ILE A 107 -0.60 -3.27 -1.66
C ILE A 107 -2.11 -3.08 -1.56
N LEU A 108 -2.61 -2.93 -0.35
CA LEU A 108 -4.00 -2.67 -0.05
C LEU A 108 -4.13 -1.25 0.47
N LEU A 109 -4.99 -0.43 -0.17
CA LEU A 109 -5.24 0.96 0.24
C LEU A 109 -6.70 1.13 0.64
N ALA A 110 -6.96 1.77 1.76
CA ALA A 110 -8.32 2.07 2.20
C ALA A 110 -8.93 3.22 1.39
N MET A 111 -10.06 2.99 0.74
CA MET A 111 -10.86 4.00 0.05
C MET A 111 -11.75 4.80 1.01
N ASN A 112 -12.16 4.15 2.10
CA ASN A 112 -13.15 4.67 3.06
C ASN A 112 -13.00 3.98 4.42
N ASN A 113 -13.86 4.33 5.38
CA ASN A 113 -13.83 3.74 6.72
C ASN A 113 -14.10 2.23 6.74
N GLN A 114 -14.87 1.69 5.79
CA GLN A 114 -15.06 0.24 5.69
C GLN A 114 -13.75 -0.44 5.27
N GLY A 115 -13.08 0.10 4.25
CA GLY A 115 -11.76 -0.39 3.84
C GLY A 115 -10.72 -0.33 4.98
N TYR A 116 -10.70 0.78 5.75
CA TYR A 116 -9.82 0.87 6.92
C TYR A 116 -10.10 -0.21 7.97
N LYS A 117 -11.37 -0.49 8.27
CA LYS A 117 -11.75 -1.60 9.17
C LYS A 117 -11.33 -2.95 8.61
N ASN A 118 -11.46 -3.15 7.31
CA ASN A 118 -11.06 -4.36 6.63
C ASN A 118 -9.53 -4.55 6.65
N LEU A 119 -8.74 -3.48 6.48
CA LEU A 119 -7.28 -3.54 6.65
C LEU A 119 -6.89 -3.99 8.06
N MET A 120 -7.51 -3.42 9.09
CA MET A 120 -7.27 -3.86 10.48
C MET A 120 -7.61 -5.33 10.67
N LYS A 121 -8.73 -5.80 10.09
CA LYS A 121 -9.16 -7.19 10.18
C LYS A 121 -8.17 -8.12 9.48
N LEU A 122 -7.78 -7.81 8.24
CA LEU A 122 -6.81 -8.57 7.47
C LEU A 122 -5.44 -8.63 8.17
N SER A 123 -4.93 -7.50 8.67
CA SER A 123 -3.68 -7.45 9.42
C SER A 123 -3.75 -8.30 10.70
N THR A 124 -4.89 -8.26 11.41
CA THR A 124 -5.08 -9.06 12.63
C THR A 124 -5.08 -10.55 12.32
N ILE A 125 -5.85 -11.01 11.32
CA ILE A 125 -5.92 -12.43 10.93
C ILE A 125 -4.55 -12.89 10.43
N ALA A 126 -3.88 -12.10 9.60
CA ALA A 126 -2.56 -12.43 9.08
C ALA A 126 -1.53 -12.69 10.21
N ASN A 127 -1.55 -11.85 11.24
CA ASN A 127 -0.61 -11.98 12.37
C ASN A 127 -0.99 -13.09 13.35
N LEU A 128 -2.28 -13.28 13.66
CA LEU A 128 -2.72 -14.26 14.65
C LEU A 128 -2.88 -15.69 14.10
N GLN A 129 -3.29 -15.83 12.85
CA GLN A 129 -3.63 -17.12 12.24
C GLN A 129 -2.70 -17.48 11.09
N GLY A 130 -2.37 -16.50 10.24
CA GLY A 130 -1.60 -16.68 9.03
C GLY A 130 -0.09 -16.59 9.18
N PHE A 131 0.44 -16.38 10.38
CA PHE A 131 1.87 -16.19 10.58
C PHE A 131 2.66 -17.47 10.34
N TYR A 132 3.47 -17.44 9.27
CA TYR A 132 4.50 -18.42 8.97
C TYR A 132 5.65 -17.72 8.25
N PHE A 133 6.73 -17.41 8.97
CA PHE A 133 7.82 -16.48 8.61
C PHE A 133 7.38 -15.03 8.37
N LYS A 134 6.20 -14.80 7.83
CA LYS A 134 5.55 -13.51 7.60
C LYS A 134 4.05 -13.61 7.91
N PRO A 135 3.37 -12.50 8.23
CA PRO A 135 1.91 -12.47 8.37
C PRO A 135 1.25 -12.58 6.99
N ARG A 136 0.50 -13.67 6.76
CA ARG A 136 -0.08 -14.00 5.46
C ARG A 136 -1.60 -13.98 5.49
N ILE A 137 -2.17 -13.59 4.36
CA ILE A 137 -3.57 -13.79 4.03
C ILE A 137 -3.67 -14.73 2.82
N ASP A 138 -4.88 -15.10 2.45
CA ASP A 138 -5.18 -15.85 1.23
C ASP A 138 -6.27 -15.16 0.39
N HIS A 139 -6.59 -15.74 -0.76
CA HIS A 139 -7.60 -15.18 -1.67
C HIS A 139 -9.01 -15.18 -1.06
N ASP A 140 -9.35 -16.14 -0.18
CA ASP A 140 -10.65 -16.17 0.47
C ASP A 140 -10.81 -14.98 1.43
N LEU A 141 -9.76 -14.64 2.18
CA LEU A 141 -9.75 -13.46 3.05
C LEU A 141 -9.82 -12.17 2.25
N LEU A 142 -9.12 -12.07 1.11
CA LEU A 142 -9.23 -10.92 0.22
C LEU A 142 -10.65 -10.76 -0.32
N GLN A 143 -11.30 -11.86 -0.70
CA GLN A 143 -12.69 -11.84 -1.15
C GLN A 143 -13.65 -11.43 -0.03
N ALA A 144 -13.43 -11.92 1.19
CA ALA A 144 -14.30 -11.64 2.33
C ALA A 144 -14.18 -10.20 2.86
N TYR A 145 -12.98 -9.61 2.76
CA TYR A 145 -12.65 -8.30 3.34
C TYR A 145 -12.13 -7.28 2.31
N GLY A 146 -12.38 -7.50 1.02
CA GLY A 146 -11.92 -6.61 -0.05
C GLY A 146 -12.77 -5.34 -0.23
N ASP A 147 -13.97 -5.29 0.34
CA ASP A 147 -14.86 -4.14 0.19
C ASP A 147 -14.21 -2.85 0.76
N GLY A 148 -14.29 -1.77 -0.03
CA GLY A 148 -13.69 -0.49 0.33
C GLY A 148 -12.15 -0.46 0.22
N LEU A 149 -11.52 -1.42 -0.46
CA LEU A 149 -10.08 -1.45 -0.73
C LEU A 149 -9.76 -1.23 -2.21
N ILE A 150 -8.66 -0.53 -2.46
CA ILE A 150 -7.94 -0.54 -3.74
C ILE A 150 -6.79 -1.53 -3.58
N VAL A 151 -6.61 -2.40 -4.58
CA VAL A 151 -5.56 -3.42 -4.60
C VAL A 151 -4.59 -3.11 -5.73
N LEU A 152 -3.30 -3.06 -5.41
CA LEU A 152 -2.21 -2.89 -6.39
C LEU A 152 -1.33 -4.14 -6.37
N SER A 153 -0.91 -4.59 -7.55
CA SER A 153 -0.06 -5.78 -7.71
C SER A 153 1.37 -5.59 -7.16
N GLY A 154 1.75 -4.36 -6.83
CA GLY A 154 3.10 -4.08 -6.33
C GLY A 154 4.15 -4.07 -7.44
N CYS A 155 5.25 -4.78 -7.19
CA CYS A 155 6.36 -4.92 -8.15
C CYS A 155 6.38 -6.32 -8.77
N ILE A 156 7.49 -6.67 -9.46
CA ILE A 156 7.66 -7.99 -10.11
C ILE A 156 7.62 -9.19 -9.14
N GLY A 157 7.76 -8.94 -7.83
CA GLY A 157 7.62 -9.96 -6.78
C GLY A 157 6.22 -10.01 -6.17
N GLY A 158 5.27 -9.23 -6.70
CA GLY A 158 3.87 -9.19 -6.27
C GLY A 158 2.98 -10.18 -6.99
#